data_ee47465db362d50d324161aeb804aeee
#
_entry.id   ee47465db362d50d324161aeb804aeee
#
_cell.length_a   1.000
_cell.length_b   1.000
_cell.length_c   1.000
_cell.angle_alpha   90.00
_cell.angle_beta   90.00
_cell.angle_gamma   90.00
#
_symmetry.space_group_name_H-M   'P 1'
#
loop_
_entity.id
_entity.type
_entity.pdbx_description
1 polymer ?
#
loop_
_entity_poly.entity_id
_entity_poly.type
_entity_poly.pdbx_seq_one_letter_code
_entity_poly.pdbx_strand_id
1 'polypeptide(L)'
;MLQHVSSTVEQILTELRKIVVGQDEPIEQIMVALLAEGHALIEGVPGTAKTLTVKTLARIIGAGFSRIQFTPDLMPSDITGTNVFNVATSDFTLRRGPVFTDILLADEINRTPPKTQAALLEAMEERQVTIDGDQHPLSPLFTVLATENPIEYEGTYPLPEAQLDRFLLKILLDYPSEQAEQQVVANWDAGFNARRLEQVDIRPLAEPDAISKCRMEVREARMEPGVQRYIVEIVRRTRAHPSVLYGASPRASVALLLCTKALSALRGREFATPDDVRDIARPVLRHRLSLRAEAELDGATPDAVITDILQTVEVPR
;
A
#
# COMPACT_ATOMS: atom_id res chain seq x y z
N MET A 1 -4.65 -25.71 4.49
CA MET A 1 -4.62 -24.73 5.59
C MET A 1 -4.79 -23.29 5.13
N LEU A 2 -4.39 -22.90 3.91
CA LEU A 2 -4.63 -21.53 3.39
C LEU A 2 -6.02 -21.35 2.74
N GLN A 3 -6.97 -22.21 2.99
CA GLN A 3 -8.33 -22.10 2.45
C GLN A 3 -9.08 -20.87 3.00
N HIS A 4 -8.70 -20.43 4.20
CA HIS A 4 -9.32 -19.26 4.83
C HIS A 4 -8.88 -17.96 4.14
N VAL A 5 -7.58 -17.79 3.81
CA VAL A 5 -7.10 -16.60 3.08
C VAL A 5 -7.80 -16.48 1.72
N SER A 6 -7.78 -17.55 0.91
CA SER A 6 -8.36 -17.52 -0.43
C SER A 6 -9.86 -17.20 -0.40
N SER A 7 -10.63 -17.86 0.48
CA SER A 7 -12.07 -17.61 0.60
C SER A 7 -12.40 -16.21 1.11
N THR A 8 -11.64 -15.70 2.08
CA THR A 8 -11.83 -14.35 2.62
C THR A 8 -11.51 -13.29 1.56
N VAL A 9 -10.40 -13.47 0.83
CA VAL A 9 -10.01 -12.54 -0.25
C VAL A 9 -11.02 -12.56 -1.38
N GLU A 10 -11.51 -13.73 -1.78
CA GLU A 10 -12.54 -13.84 -2.82
C GLU A 10 -13.84 -13.10 -2.44
N GLN A 11 -14.26 -13.20 -1.17
CA GLN A 11 -15.39 -12.42 -0.66
C GLN A 11 -15.11 -10.91 -0.75
N ILE A 12 -13.93 -10.46 -0.31
CA ILE A 12 -13.54 -9.04 -0.38
C ILE A 12 -13.55 -8.56 -1.82
N LEU A 13 -12.92 -9.28 -2.74
CA LEU A 13 -12.85 -8.90 -4.16
C LEU A 13 -14.22 -8.87 -4.81
N THR A 14 -15.09 -9.83 -4.47
CA THR A 14 -16.47 -9.87 -4.98
C THR A 14 -17.25 -8.62 -4.58
N GLU A 15 -17.14 -8.20 -3.32
CA GLU A 15 -17.82 -6.99 -2.84
C GLU A 15 -17.18 -5.70 -3.38
N LEU A 16 -15.85 -5.65 -3.48
CA LEU A 16 -15.15 -4.49 -4.07
C LEU A 16 -15.53 -4.26 -5.54
N ARG A 17 -15.60 -5.32 -6.34
CA ARG A 17 -15.94 -5.26 -7.78
C ARG A 17 -17.35 -4.73 -8.07
N LYS A 18 -18.26 -4.76 -7.10
CA LYS A 18 -19.59 -4.10 -7.23
C LYS A 18 -19.47 -2.59 -7.34
N ILE A 19 -18.37 -2.01 -6.85
CA ILE A 19 -18.19 -0.56 -6.65
C ILE A 19 -17.03 -0.03 -7.47
N VAL A 20 -15.91 -0.75 -7.48
CA VAL A 20 -14.69 -0.36 -8.20
C VAL A 20 -14.54 -1.23 -9.43
N VAL A 21 -14.59 -0.60 -10.59
CA VAL A 21 -14.58 -1.28 -11.88
C VAL A 21 -13.22 -1.06 -12.57
N GLY A 22 -12.64 -2.13 -13.12
CA GLY A 22 -11.45 -2.06 -13.98
C GLY A 22 -10.13 -1.80 -13.25
N GLN A 23 -10.06 -2.06 -11.93
CA GLN A 23 -8.87 -1.84 -11.10
C GLN A 23 -8.43 -3.13 -10.38
N ASP A 24 -8.57 -4.28 -11.03
CA ASP A 24 -8.31 -5.58 -10.39
C ASP A 24 -6.87 -5.73 -9.92
N GLU A 25 -5.87 -5.39 -10.74
CA GLU A 25 -4.45 -5.50 -10.39
C GLU A 25 -4.06 -4.57 -9.23
N PRO A 26 -4.38 -3.26 -9.22
CA PRO A 26 -4.17 -2.39 -8.06
C PRO A 26 -4.85 -2.91 -6.79
N ILE A 27 -6.06 -3.44 -6.88
CA ILE A 27 -6.77 -4.03 -5.74
C ILE A 27 -6.04 -5.26 -5.21
N GLU A 28 -5.56 -6.16 -6.09
CA GLU A 28 -4.71 -7.31 -5.69
C GLU A 28 -3.47 -6.84 -4.94
N GLN A 29 -2.78 -5.80 -5.44
CA GLN A 29 -1.59 -5.24 -4.80
C GLN A 29 -1.91 -4.58 -3.45
N ILE A 30 -3.05 -3.90 -3.29
CA ILE A 30 -3.51 -3.37 -2.00
C ILE A 30 -3.76 -4.52 -1.01
N MET A 31 -4.40 -5.60 -1.46
CA MET A 31 -4.62 -6.79 -0.63
C MET A 31 -3.31 -7.44 -0.22
N VAL A 32 -2.32 -7.53 -1.13
CA VAL A 32 -0.96 -8.00 -0.79
C VAL A 32 -0.34 -7.13 0.30
N ALA A 33 -0.41 -5.79 0.19
CA ALA A 33 0.12 -4.88 1.21
C ALA A 33 -0.56 -5.10 2.58
N LEU A 34 -1.89 -5.23 2.60
CA LEU A 34 -2.67 -5.47 3.81
C LEU A 34 -2.30 -6.80 4.48
N LEU A 35 -2.19 -7.87 3.70
CA LEU A 35 -1.90 -9.22 4.21
C LEU A 35 -0.43 -9.39 4.60
N ALA A 36 0.49 -8.70 3.93
CA ALA A 36 1.92 -8.66 4.27
C ALA A 36 2.24 -7.69 5.43
N GLU A 37 1.23 -7.11 6.08
CA GLU A 37 1.37 -6.16 7.20
C GLU A 37 2.19 -4.91 6.86
N GLY A 38 2.17 -4.51 5.59
CA GLY A 38 2.90 -3.35 5.09
C GLY A 38 2.00 -2.18 4.75
N HIS A 39 2.64 -1.12 4.25
CA HIS A 39 2.01 0.10 3.78
C HIS A 39 2.22 0.22 2.27
N ALA A 40 1.34 0.88 1.56
CA ALA A 40 1.49 1.07 0.11
C ALA A 40 1.42 2.55 -0.29
N LEU A 41 2.24 2.90 -1.27
CA LEU A 41 2.18 4.17 -1.96
C LEU A 41 1.40 3.97 -3.27
N ILE A 42 0.37 4.75 -3.49
CA ILE A 42 -0.47 4.69 -4.69
C ILE A 42 -0.20 5.93 -5.53
N GLU A 43 0.46 5.75 -6.64
CA GLU A 43 0.66 6.81 -7.62
C GLU A 43 -0.41 6.71 -8.71
N GLY A 44 -1.06 7.80 -9.01
CA GLY A 44 -2.06 7.81 -10.07
C GLY A 44 -2.75 9.16 -10.21
N VAL A 45 -3.32 9.38 -11.37
CA VAL A 45 -4.04 10.61 -11.72
C VAL A 45 -5.28 10.82 -10.84
N PRO A 46 -5.75 12.06 -10.68
CA PRO A 46 -7.01 12.35 -10.00
C PRO A 46 -8.19 11.64 -10.68
N GLY A 47 -9.19 11.25 -9.88
CA GLY A 47 -10.42 10.64 -10.41
C GLY A 47 -10.40 9.13 -10.64
N THR A 48 -9.29 8.44 -10.34
CA THR A 48 -9.14 6.97 -10.50
C THR A 48 -9.70 6.15 -9.33
N ALA A 49 -10.64 6.70 -8.57
CA ALA A 49 -11.36 6.04 -7.47
C ALA A 49 -10.49 5.60 -6.26
N LYS A 50 -9.27 6.15 -6.07
CA LYS A 50 -8.37 5.82 -4.95
C LYS A 50 -9.08 5.81 -3.59
N THR A 51 -9.70 6.93 -3.24
CA THR A 51 -10.43 7.09 -1.96
C THR A 51 -11.62 6.12 -1.85
N LEU A 52 -12.34 5.90 -2.95
CA LEU A 52 -13.48 4.98 -2.99
C LEU A 52 -13.03 3.54 -2.71
N THR A 53 -11.96 3.09 -3.35
CA THR A 53 -11.40 1.74 -3.18
C THR A 53 -11.01 1.49 -1.71
N VAL A 54 -10.25 2.41 -1.11
CA VAL A 54 -9.77 2.25 0.27
C VAL A 54 -10.91 2.29 1.28
N LYS A 55 -11.86 3.23 1.12
CA LYS A 55 -13.04 3.34 1.99
C LYS A 55 -13.95 2.11 1.89
N THR A 56 -14.13 1.59 0.69
CA THR A 56 -14.92 0.37 0.45
C THR A 56 -14.24 -0.84 1.08
N LEU A 57 -12.92 -1.01 0.88
CA LEU A 57 -12.15 -2.08 1.50
C LEU A 57 -12.29 -2.06 3.02
N ALA A 58 -12.05 -0.91 3.66
CA ALA A 58 -12.16 -0.77 5.11
C ALA A 58 -13.56 -1.18 5.60
N ARG A 59 -14.63 -0.79 4.89
CA ARG A 59 -16.00 -1.17 5.22
C ARG A 59 -16.26 -2.67 5.09
N ILE A 60 -15.73 -3.31 4.04
CA ILE A 60 -15.90 -4.76 3.83
C ILE A 60 -15.22 -5.55 4.95
N ILE A 61 -14.02 -5.15 5.34
CA ILE A 61 -13.26 -5.86 6.40
C ILE A 61 -13.66 -5.45 7.82
N GLY A 62 -14.63 -4.53 7.97
CA GLY A 62 -15.07 -4.03 9.27
C GLY A 62 -14.03 -3.22 10.04
N ALA A 63 -13.05 -2.66 9.34
CA ALA A 63 -11.95 -1.90 9.92
C ALA A 63 -12.30 -0.42 10.10
N GLY A 64 -11.71 0.20 11.14
CA GLY A 64 -11.73 1.65 11.31
C GLY A 64 -11.03 2.35 10.15
N PHE A 65 -11.64 3.41 9.61
CA PHE A 65 -11.11 4.17 8.48
C PHE A 65 -10.96 5.63 8.84
N SER A 66 -9.79 6.19 8.52
CA SER A 66 -9.54 7.64 8.55
C SER A 66 -8.91 8.11 7.25
N ARG A 67 -9.18 9.35 6.88
CA ARG A 67 -8.54 10.04 5.74
C ARG A 67 -7.90 11.32 6.20
N ILE A 68 -6.67 11.55 5.78
CA ILE A 68 -5.97 12.82 5.92
C ILE A 68 -5.71 13.35 4.52
N GLN A 69 -6.17 14.59 4.25
CA GLN A 69 -5.74 15.34 3.07
C GLN A 69 -4.48 16.11 3.45
N PHE A 70 -3.37 15.80 2.83
CA PHE A 70 -2.11 16.49 3.07
C PHE A 70 -2.09 17.84 2.36
N THR A 71 -1.84 18.91 3.12
CA THR A 71 -1.79 20.31 2.67
C THR A 71 -0.52 20.97 3.20
N PRO A 72 -0.03 22.07 2.58
CA PRO A 72 1.19 22.74 3.01
C PRO A 72 1.19 23.24 4.46
N ASP A 73 0.03 23.48 5.03
CA ASP A 73 -0.18 23.98 6.39
C ASP A 73 -0.44 22.88 7.44
N LEU A 74 -0.54 21.60 7.00
CA LEU A 74 -0.78 20.49 7.91
C LEU A 74 0.40 20.30 8.87
N MET A 75 0.09 20.18 10.17
CA MET A 75 1.09 20.00 11.25
C MET A 75 1.21 18.52 11.67
N PRO A 76 2.34 18.08 12.21
CA PRO A 76 2.51 16.73 12.77
C PRO A 76 1.43 16.36 13.79
N SER A 77 1.04 17.31 14.67
CA SER A 77 -0.02 17.12 15.66
C SER A 77 -1.41 16.89 15.08
N ASP A 78 -1.66 17.34 13.84
CA ASP A 78 -2.92 17.06 13.14
C ASP A 78 -3.02 15.59 12.73
N ILE A 79 -1.88 14.91 12.59
CA ILE A 79 -1.77 13.49 12.25
C ILE A 79 -1.80 12.64 13.52
N THR A 80 -0.92 12.93 14.49
CA THR A 80 -0.71 12.12 15.69
C THR A 80 -1.69 12.44 16.82
N GLY A 81 -2.21 13.67 16.86
CA GLY A 81 -2.95 14.16 17.99
C GLY A 81 -2.07 14.95 18.96
N THR A 82 -2.69 15.44 20.03
CA THR A 82 -2.06 16.30 21.04
C THR A 82 -2.77 16.18 22.38
N ASN A 83 -2.08 16.47 23.47
CA ASN A 83 -2.71 16.65 24.76
C ASN A 83 -3.37 18.02 24.86
N VAL A 84 -4.63 18.04 25.29
CA VAL A 84 -5.42 19.25 25.48
C VAL A 84 -5.72 19.40 26.94
N PHE A 85 -5.43 20.59 27.52
CA PHE A 85 -5.76 20.88 28.92
C PHE A 85 -7.27 21.05 29.06
N ASN A 86 -7.88 20.20 29.89
CA ASN A 86 -9.30 20.29 30.23
C ASN A 86 -9.47 21.15 31.48
N VAL A 87 -9.99 22.35 31.31
CA VAL A 87 -10.18 23.31 32.42
C VAL A 87 -11.16 22.78 33.48
N ALA A 88 -12.15 21.98 33.08
CA ALA A 88 -13.16 21.46 34.01
C ALA A 88 -12.61 20.36 34.96
N THR A 89 -11.66 19.56 34.49
CA THR A 89 -11.02 18.49 35.28
C THR A 89 -9.64 18.89 35.80
N SER A 90 -9.09 20.04 35.35
CA SER A 90 -7.71 20.49 35.62
C SER A 90 -6.65 19.46 35.23
N ASP A 91 -6.88 18.70 34.17
CA ASP A 91 -6.02 17.62 33.71
C ASP A 91 -5.82 17.69 32.19
N PHE A 92 -4.77 17.02 31.68
CA PHE A 92 -4.51 16.86 30.26
C PHE A 92 -5.25 15.65 29.72
N THR A 93 -5.97 15.83 28.62
CA THR A 93 -6.67 14.75 27.93
C THR A 93 -6.11 14.57 26.52
N LEU A 94 -5.72 13.36 26.18
CA LEU A 94 -5.24 13.03 24.84
C LEU A 94 -6.38 13.17 23.82
N ARG A 95 -6.25 14.11 22.90
CA ARG A 95 -7.04 14.17 21.68
C ARG A 95 -6.32 13.38 20.59
N ARG A 96 -6.76 12.16 20.34
CA ARG A 96 -6.18 11.27 19.33
C ARG A 96 -6.34 11.84 17.93
N GLY A 97 -5.26 11.81 17.16
CA GLY A 97 -5.25 12.15 15.74
C GLY A 97 -5.78 11.01 14.86
N PRO A 98 -5.94 11.26 13.55
CA PRO A 98 -6.48 10.29 12.60
C PRO A 98 -5.59 9.05 12.40
N VAL A 99 -4.34 9.06 12.84
CA VAL A 99 -3.45 7.89 12.79
C VAL A 99 -3.94 6.74 13.70
N PHE A 100 -4.77 7.02 14.71
CA PHE A 100 -5.39 6.00 15.55
C PHE A 100 -6.59 5.34 14.85
N THR A 101 -6.29 4.59 13.82
CA THR A 101 -7.26 3.87 12.99
C THR A 101 -6.64 2.55 12.50
N ASP A 102 -7.42 1.70 11.83
CA ASP A 102 -6.92 0.48 11.19
C ASP A 102 -6.40 0.75 9.78
N ILE A 103 -7.19 1.47 8.98
CA ILE A 103 -6.84 1.84 7.60
C ILE A 103 -6.79 3.36 7.51
N LEU A 104 -5.61 3.89 7.20
CA LEU A 104 -5.39 5.31 6.99
C LEU A 104 -5.14 5.59 5.50
N LEU A 105 -5.96 6.43 4.91
CA LEU A 105 -5.68 7.04 3.61
C LEU A 105 -4.97 8.38 3.81
N ALA A 106 -3.69 8.43 3.48
CA ALA A 106 -2.87 9.65 3.46
C ALA A 106 -2.87 10.23 2.05
N ASP A 107 -3.81 11.14 1.78
CA ASP A 107 -4.08 11.63 0.43
C ASP A 107 -3.15 12.81 0.08
N GLU A 108 -2.42 12.69 -1.04
CA GLU A 108 -1.43 13.66 -1.55
C GLU A 108 -0.28 13.95 -0.56
N ILE A 109 0.37 12.88 -0.05
CA ILE A 109 1.42 12.98 0.97
C ILE A 109 2.57 13.93 0.59
N ASN A 110 2.83 14.09 -0.71
CA ASN A 110 3.87 14.97 -1.25
C ASN A 110 3.50 16.47 -1.21
N ARG A 111 2.29 16.86 -0.79
CA ARG A 111 1.89 18.28 -0.67
C ARG A 111 2.23 18.93 0.68
N THR A 112 2.82 18.20 1.59
CA THR A 112 3.15 18.71 2.93
C THR A 112 4.66 18.73 3.17
N PRO A 113 5.18 19.64 4.01
CA PRO A 113 6.60 19.72 4.31
C PRO A 113 7.17 18.42 4.92
N PRO A 114 8.48 18.15 4.76
CA PRO A 114 9.12 16.91 5.21
C PRO A 114 8.94 16.60 6.69
N LYS A 115 8.82 17.62 7.56
CA LYS A 115 8.60 17.43 9.00
C LYS A 115 7.28 16.71 9.30
N THR A 116 6.22 17.05 8.56
CA THR A 116 4.89 16.47 8.73
C THR A 116 4.84 15.07 8.10
N GLN A 117 5.49 14.88 6.93
CA GLN A 117 5.65 13.55 6.33
C GLN A 117 6.37 12.60 7.29
N ALA A 118 7.45 13.06 7.94
CA ALA A 118 8.24 12.27 8.88
C ALA A 118 7.40 11.72 10.06
N ALA A 119 6.44 12.49 10.57
CA ALA A 119 5.57 12.04 11.66
C ALA A 119 4.70 10.84 11.26
N LEU A 120 4.16 10.82 10.05
CA LEU A 120 3.43 9.66 9.54
C LEU A 120 4.36 8.47 9.29
N LEU A 121 5.52 8.71 8.68
CA LEU A 121 6.48 7.65 8.35
C LEU A 121 7.10 7.01 9.62
N GLU A 122 7.25 7.77 10.70
CA GLU A 122 7.65 7.24 12.00
C GLU A 122 6.55 6.34 12.58
N ALA A 123 5.30 6.80 12.57
CA ALA A 123 4.15 6.01 13.01
C ALA A 123 3.99 4.69 12.22
N MET A 124 4.32 4.71 10.92
CA MET A 124 4.31 3.52 10.06
C MET A 124 5.40 2.50 10.48
N GLU A 125 6.60 2.96 10.78
CA GLU A 125 7.74 2.10 11.11
C GLU A 125 7.63 1.54 12.53
N GLU A 126 7.36 2.41 13.50
CA GLU A 126 7.33 2.07 14.92
C GLU A 126 6.00 1.45 15.38
N ARG A 127 4.92 1.53 14.57
CA ARG A 127 3.56 1.14 14.93
C ARG A 127 3.05 1.74 16.23
N GLN A 128 3.58 2.89 16.57
CA GLN A 128 3.22 3.72 17.72
C GLN A 128 3.48 5.19 17.40
N VAL A 129 2.92 6.07 18.20
CA VAL A 129 3.25 7.50 18.20
C VAL A 129 3.67 7.94 19.59
N THR A 130 4.60 8.91 19.66
CA THR A 130 5.03 9.53 20.91
C THR A 130 4.41 10.93 21.02
N ILE A 131 3.62 11.18 22.06
CA ILE A 131 2.97 12.46 22.32
C ILE A 131 3.38 12.93 23.73
N ASP A 132 4.05 14.08 23.80
CA ASP A 132 4.57 14.66 25.06
C ASP A 132 5.41 13.69 25.92
N GLY A 133 6.10 12.74 25.27
CA GLY A 133 6.95 11.74 25.91
C GLY A 133 6.27 10.39 26.18
N ASP A 134 4.95 10.31 26.06
CA ASP A 134 4.20 9.07 26.24
C ASP A 134 4.04 8.32 24.92
N GLN A 135 4.27 7.01 24.94
CA GLN A 135 4.13 6.12 23.79
C GLN A 135 2.71 5.56 23.71
N HIS A 136 2.09 5.72 22.56
CA HIS A 136 0.74 5.24 22.28
C HIS A 136 0.78 4.24 21.12
N PRO A 137 0.51 2.94 21.37
CA PRO A 137 0.50 1.93 20.32
C PRO A 137 -0.66 2.18 19.34
N LEU A 138 -0.42 1.87 18.06
CA LEU A 138 -1.44 1.89 17.02
C LEU A 138 -2.13 0.52 16.90
N SER A 139 -3.18 0.47 16.09
CA SER A 139 -3.88 -0.78 15.82
C SER A 139 -2.95 -1.85 15.24
N PRO A 140 -3.10 -3.14 15.60
CA PRO A 140 -2.41 -4.24 14.93
C PRO A 140 -2.70 -4.33 13.44
N LEU A 141 -3.87 -3.82 13.00
CA LEU A 141 -4.24 -3.75 11.58
C LEU A 141 -3.75 -2.48 10.89
N PHE A 142 -3.11 -1.55 11.61
CA PHE A 142 -2.71 -0.26 11.08
C PHE A 142 -1.97 -0.40 9.74
N THR A 143 -2.63 0.07 8.69
CA THR A 143 -2.14 0.06 7.33
C THR A 143 -2.35 1.43 6.71
N VAL A 144 -1.28 2.02 6.21
CA VAL A 144 -1.32 3.31 5.49
C VAL A 144 -1.34 3.04 4.00
N LEU A 145 -2.30 3.64 3.32
CA LEU A 145 -2.35 3.76 1.87
C LEU A 145 -2.15 5.24 1.56
N ALA A 146 -0.92 5.60 1.20
CA ALA A 146 -0.58 6.97 0.84
C ALA A 146 -0.80 7.19 -0.65
N THR A 147 -1.21 8.39 -1.06
CA THR A 147 -1.34 8.72 -2.48
C THR A 147 -0.38 9.82 -2.88
N GLU A 148 0.10 9.73 -4.13
CA GLU A 148 0.82 10.79 -4.82
C GLU A 148 0.14 11.09 -6.16
N ASN A 149 0.18 12.35 -6.56
CA ASN A 149 -0.27 12.78 -7.87
C ASN A 149 0.95 13.11 -8.74
N PRO A 150 1.21 12.34 -9.81
CA PRO A 150 2.40 12.54 -10.64
C PRO A 150 2.35 13.80 -11.52
N ILE A 151 1.16 14.42 -11.67
CA ILE A 151 0.98 15.57 -12.56
C ILE A 151 1.26 16.90 -11.85
N GLU A 152 1.12 16.95 -10.54
CA GLU A 152 1.29 18.16 -9.75
C GLU A 152 2.73 18.31 -9.27
N TYR A 153 3.52 19.13 -9.94
CA TYR A 153 4.90 19.44 -9.56
C TYR A 153 5.01 20.69 -8.68
N GLU A 154 4.12 21.67 -8.88
CA GLU A 154 4.18 22.95 -8.20
C GLU A 154 3.67 22.84 -6.76
N GLY A 155 4.50 23.27 -5.78
CA GLY A 155 4.15 23.20 -4.35
C GLY A 155 4.25 21.81 -3.75
N THR A 156 4.96 20.86 -4.37
CA THR A 156 5.17 19.51 -3.84
C THR A 156 6.54 19.34 -3.21
N TYR A 157 6.61 18.45 -2.22
CA TYR A 157 7.82 18.01 -1.54
C TYR A 157 7.97 16.49 -1.78
N PRO A 158 8.77 16.07 -2.77
CA PRO A 158 8.96 14.65 -3.05
C PRO A 158 9.53 13.92 -1.84
N LEU A 159 9.08 12.69 -1.64
CA LEU A 159 9.61 11.83 -0.59
C LEU A 159 11.04 11.42 -0.93
N PRO A 160 12.01 11.60 -0.01
CA PRO A 160 13.36 11.06 -0.18
C PRO A 160 13.37 9.53 -0.34
N GLU A 161 14.33 8.97 -1.05
CA GLU A 161 14.47 7.52 -1.30
C GLU A 161 14.42 6.69 -0.01
N ALA A 162 15.09 7.15 1.06
CA ALA A 162 15.09 6.49 2.36
C ALA A 162 13.69 6.43 3.02
N GLN A 163 12.82 7.37 2.68
CA GLN A 163 11.44 7.40 3.15
C GLN A 163 10.51 6.54 2.28
N LEU A 164 10.76 6.51 0.97
CA LEU A 164 10.05 5.62 0.04
C LEU A 164 10.25 4.14 0.40
N ASP A 165 11.44 3.74 0.89
CA ASP A 165 11.75 2.36 1.28
C ASP A 165 10.89 1.84 2.47
N ARG A 166 10.17 2.72 3.17
CA ARG A 166 9.18 2.34 4.22
C ARG A 166 7.87 1.82 3.65
N PHE A 167 7.54 2.16 2.41
CA PHE A 167 6.41 1.58 1.70
C PHE A 167 6.78 0.20 1.15
N LEU A 168 5.93 -0.79 1.40
CA LEU A 168 6.15 -2.15 0.93
C LEU A 168 6.01 -2.25 -0.59
N LEU A 169 5.01 -1.56 -1.13
CA LEU A 169 4.66 -1.50 -2.55
C LEU A 169 4.46 -0.07 -3.02
N LYS A 170 4.84 0.20 -4.27
CA LYS A 170 4.37 1.36 -5.03
C LYS A 170 3.43 0.85 -6.14
N ILE A 171 2.17 1.21 -6.02
CA ILE A 171 1.07 0.79 -6.89
C ILE A 171 0.82 1.89 -7.90
N LEU A 172 0.83 1.57 -9.18
CA LEU A 172 0.45 2.51 -10.24
C LEU A 172 -1.03 2.34 -10.55
N LEU A 173 -1.75 3.43 -10.58
CA LEU A 173 -3.17 3.47 -10.83
C LEU A 173 -3.44 4.30 -12.09
N ASP A 174 -3.62 3.62 -13.20
CA ASP A 174 -3.94 4.22 -14.50
C ASP A 174 -5.44 4.46 -14.68
N TYR A 175 -5.80 5.13 -15.76
CA TYR A 175 -7.18 5.24 -16.20
C TYR A 175 -7.76 3.85 -16.49
N PRO A 176 -9.05 3.63 -16.19
CA PRO A 176 -9.72 2.39 -16.53
C PRO A 176 -9.78 2.18 -18.05
N SER A 177 -9.94 0.94 -18.49
CA SER A 177 -10.20 0.63 -19.90
C SER A 177 -11.53 1.26 -20.35
N GLU A 178 -11.70 1.47 -21.66
CA GLU A 178 -12.94 1.99 -22.24
C GLU A 178 -14.19 1.21 -21.76
N GLN A 179 -14.10 -0.11 -21.69
CA GLN A 179 -15.21 -0.96 -21.22
C GLN A 179 -15.51 -0.72 -19.73
N ALA A 180 -14.47 -0.56 -18.91
CA ALA A 180 -14.64 -0.27 -17.50
C ALA A 180 -15.23 1.14 -17.28
N GLU A 181 -14.82 2.12 -18.08
CA GLU A 181 -15.36 3.48 -18.03
C GLU A 181 -16.84 3.51 -18.45
N GLN A 182 -17.22 2.78 -19.51
CA GLN A 182 -18.62 2.59 -19.88
C GLN A 182 -19.45 1.97 -18.75
N GLN A 183 -18.90 0.98 -18.04
CA GLN A 183 -19.57 0.37 -16.90
C GLN A 183 -19.75 1.37 -15.74
N VAL A 184 -18.75 2.23 -15.47
CA VAL A 184 -18.89 3.30 -14.48
C VAL A 184 -20.03 4.24 -14.81
N VAL A 185 -20.15 4.66 -16.07
CA VAL A 185 -21.25 5.52 -16.54
C VAL A 185 -22.61 4.81 -16.39
N ALA A 186 -22.68 3.53 -16.79
CA ALA A 186 -23.91 2.74 -16.64
C ALA A 186 -24.32 2.56 -15.18
N ASN A 187 -23.38 2.34 -14.28
CA ASN A 187 -23.65 2.24 -12.84
C ASN A 187 -24.22 3.57 -12.28
N TRP A 188 -23.69 4.72 -12.72
CA TRP A 188 -24.21 6.02 -12.32
C TRP A 188 -25.65 6.25 -12.83
N ASP A 189 -25.93 5.89 -14.08
CA ASP A 189 -27.27 5.99 -14.68
C ASP A 189 -28.27 5.07 -13.94
N ALA A 190 -27.82 3.91 -13.48
CA ALA A 190 -28.58 2.99 -12.66
C ALA A 190 -28.77 3.45 -11.19
N GLY A 191 -28.27 4.65 -10.82
CA GLY A 191 -28.47 5.23 -9.49
C GLY A 191 -27.33 5.00 -8.50
N PHE A 192 -26.20 4.41 -8.92
CA PHE A 192 -25.01 4.33 -8.03
C PHE A 192 -24.48 5.73 -7.73
N ASN A 193 -24.17 5.97 -6.44
CA ASN A 193 -23.56 7.23 -6.02
C ASN A 193 -22.42 6.95 -5.03
N ALA A 194 -21.20 7.19 -5.47
CA ALA A 194 -19.98 7.00 -4.65
C ALA A 194 -19.97 7.85 -3.36
N ARG A 195 -20.72 8.97 -3.30
CA ARG A 195 -20.85 9.81 -2.10
C ARG A 195 -21.79 9.22 -1.06
N ARG A 196 -22.60 8.24 -1.44
CA ARG A 196 -23.60 7.56 -0.60
C ARG A 196 -23.28 6.08 -0.49
N LEU A 197 -22.00 5.77 -0.21
CA LEU A 197 -21.52 4.38 -0.11
C LEU A 197 -22.31 3.58 0.94
N GLU A 198 -22.85 4.24 1.97
CA GLU A 198 -23.71 3.64 2.99
C GLU A 198 -25.04 3.09 2.45
N GLN A 199 -25.48 3.55 1.29
CA GLN A 199 -26.72 3.09 0.62
C GLN A 199 -26.46 1.89 -0.31
N VAL A 200 -25.19 1.55 -0.56
CA VAL A 200 -24.83 0.40 -1.37
C VAL A 200 -24.85 -0.85 -0.50
N ASP A 201 -25.47 -1.92 -1.00
CA ASP A 201 -25.51 -3.23 -0.32
C ASP A 201 -24.15 -3.91 -0.40
N ILE A 202 -23.28 -3.54 0.56
CA ILE A 202 -21.97 -4.14 0.78
C ILE A 202 -22.10 -5.13 1.94
N ARG A 203 -21.69 -6.37 1.73
CA ARG A 203 -21.65 -7.37 2.78
C ARG A 203 -20.29 -7.35 3.47
N PRO A 204 -20.21 -6.89 4.73
CA PRO A 204 -18.97 -6.97 5.47
C PRO A 204 -18.60 -8.43 5.75
N LEU A 205 -17.31 -8.69 6.01
CA LEU A 205 -16.85 -9.98 6.49
C LEU A 205 -17.57 -10.34 7.80
N ALA A 206 -17.96 -11.59 7.92
CA ALA A 206 -18.70 -12.07 9.10
C ALA A 206 -17.82 -12.13 10.36
N GLU A 207 -16.51 -12.35 10.19
CA GLU A 207 -15.56 -12.51 11.28
C GLU A 207 -14.76 -11.21 11.47
N PRO A 208 -14.83 -10.55 12.64
CA PRO A 208 -14.09 -9.30 12.90
C PRO A 208 -12.58 -9.45 12.84
N ASP A 209 -12.04 -10.65 13.12
CA ASP A 209 -10.61 -10.97 13.13
C ASP A 209 -10.12 -11.71 11.88
N ALA A 210 -10.95 -11.78 10.82
CA ALA A 210 -10.63 -12.49 9.58
C ALA A 210 -9.29 -12.09 8.98
N ILE A 211 -8.99 -10.79 8.91
CA ILE A 211 -7.71 -10.28 8.36
C ILE A 211 -6.53 -10.71 9.24
N SER A 212 -6.67 -10.69 10.56
CA SER A 212 -5.61 -11.14 11.48
C SER A 212 -5.33 -12.63 11.31
N LYS A 213 -6.36 -13.45 11.12
CA LYS A 213 -6.21 -14.89 10.80
C LYS A 213 -5.51 -15.09 9.46
N CYS A 214 -5.93 -14.34 8.43
CA CYS A 214 -5.26 -14.37 7.12
C CYS A 214 -3.77 -14.01 7.22
N ARG A 215 -3.41 -12.98 7.98
CA ARG A 215 -2.00 -12.59 8.22
C ARG A 215 -1.19 -13.72 8.86
N MET A 216 -1.75 -14.44 9.83
CA MET A 216 -1.10 -15.62 10.44
C MET A 216 -0.85 -16.71 9.40
N GLU A 217 -1.86 -17.06 8.61
CA GLU A 217 -1.71 -18.06 7.55
C GLU A 217 -0.66 -17.65 6.50
N VAL A 218 -0.64 -16.37 6.08
CA VAL A 218 0.37 -15.85 5.14
C VAL A 218 1.79 -16.01 5.68
N ARG A 219 2.02 -15.80 6.99
CA ARG A 219 3.34 -16.00 7.61
C ARG A 219 3.80 -17.46 7.50
N GLU A 220 2.87 -18.42 7.57
CA GLU A 220 3.13 -19.84 7.48
C GLU A 220 3.36 -20.33 6.03
N ALA A 221 3.02 -19.53 5.01
CA ALA A 221 3.24 -19.88 3.61
C ALA A 221 4.71 -20.27 3.37
N ARG A 222 4.92 -21.44 2.76
CA ARG A 222 6.26 -22.01 2.54
C ARG A 222 6.97 -21.28 1.40
N MET A 223 8.28 -21.14 1.55
CA MET A 223 9.15 -20.64 0.47
C MET A 223 10.42 -21.49 0.44
N GLU A 224 10.64 -22.16 -0.66
CA GLU A 224 11.81 -23.00 -0.87
C GLU A 224 13.11 -22.16 -0.90
N PRO A 225 14.23 -22.71 -0.41
CA PRO A 225 15.53 -22.01 -0.43
C PRO A 225 15.96 -21.53 -1.81
N GLY A 226 15.56 -22.24 -2.88
CA GLY A 226 15.79 -21.81 -4.26
C GLY A 226 15.12 -20.48 -4.59
N VAL A 227 13.86 -20.32 -4.20
CA VAL A 227 13.10 -19.09 -4.40
C VAL A 227 13.66 -17.94 -3.56
N GLN A 228 14.11 -18.23 -2.32
CA GLN A 228 14.79 -17.23 -1.49
C GLN A 228 16.08 -16.71 -2.15
N ARG A 229 16.90 -17.61 -2.71
CA ARG A 229 18.11 -17.23 -3.46
C ARG A 229 17.77 -16.39 -4.70
N TYR A 230 16.71 -16.76 -5.42
CA TYR A 230 16.21 -16.02 -6.59
C TYR A 230 15.84 -14.59 -6.23
N ILE A 231 15.10 -14.37 -5.14
CA ILE A 231 14.77 -13.04 -4.61
C ILE A 231 16.06 -12.23 -4.34
N VAL A 232 17.01 -12.81 -3.63
CA VAL A 232 18.28 -12.13 -3.30
C VAL A 232 19.06 -11.79 -4.57
N GLU A 233 19.08 -12.68 -5.55
CA GLU A 233 19.78 -12.42 -6.82
C GLU A 233 19.14 -11.28 -7.61
N ILE A 234 17.81 -11.26 -7.74
CA ILE A 234 17.08 -10.13 -8.38
C ILE A 234 17.50 -8.82 -7.71
N VAL A 235 17.39 -8.73 -6.37
CA VAL A 235 17.72 -7.50 -5.64
C VAL A 235 19.20 -7.12 -5.80
N ARG A 236 20.11 -8.06 -5.80
CA ARG A 236 21.56 -7.80 -6.03
C ARG A 236 21.83 -7.30 -7.44
N ARG A 237 21.13 -7.84 -8.46
CA ARG A 237 21.25 -7.40 -9.86
C ARG A 237 20.86 -5.94 -10.04
N THR A 238 19.91 -5.43 -9.26
CA THR A 238 19.57 -3.99 -9.32
C THR A 238 20.77 -3.09 -9.04
N ARG A 239 21.70 -3.53 -8.16
CA ARG A 239 22.89 -2.75 -7.77
C ARG A 239 24.02 -2.81 -8.82
N ALA A 240 23.97 -3.78 -9.72
CA ALA A 240 24.97 -4.00 -10.76
C ALA A 240 24.48 -3.58 -12.16
N HIS A 241 23.22 -3.17 -12.28
CA HIS A 241 22.64 -2.80 -13.58
C HIS A 241 23.21 -1.48 -14.09
N PRO A 242 23.64 -1.37 -15.38
CA PRO A 242 24.31 -0.18 -15.93
C PRO A 242 23.49 1.11 -15.80
N SER A 243 22.18 1.04 -15.97
CA SER A 243 21.27 2.18 -15.90
C SER A 243 20.94 2.64 -14.47
N VAL A 244 21.37 1.89 -13.43
CA VAL A 244 21.03 2.18 -12.04
C VAL A 244 22.16 2.93 -11.36
N LEU A 245 21.82 4.02 -10.69
CA LEU A 245 22.70 4.81 -9.84
C LEU A 245 22.74 4.20 -8.42
N TYR A 246 21.56 4.01 -7.82
CA TYR A 246 21.38 3.33 -6.54
C TYR A 246 20.37 2.20 -6.68
N GLY A 247 20.82 0.97 -6.41
CA GLY A 247 19.96 -0.21 -6.43
C GLY A 247 19.28 -0.47 -5.08
N ALA A 248 18.35 -1.41 -5.07
CA ALA A 248 17.52 -1.74 -3.93
C ALA A 248 18.33 -2.25 -2.71
N SER A 249 17.91 -1.86 -1.52
CA SER A 249 18.51 -2.23 -0.23
C SER A 249 18.21 -3.70 0.15
N PRO A 250 18.86 -4.27 1.18
CA PRO A 250 18.47 -5.59 1.71
C PRO A 250 17.02 -5.62 2.23
N ARG A 251 16.44 -4.49 2.66
CA ARG A 251 15.01 -4.37 3.00
C ARG A 251 14.11 -4.81 1.83
N ALA A 252 14.52 -4.51 0.60
CA ALA A 252 13.78 -4.92 -0.59
C ALA A 252 13.69 -6.45 -0.74
N SER A 253 14.71 -7.21 -0.34
CA SER A 253 14.65 -8.69 -0.34
C SER A 253 13.61 -9.20 0.65
N VAL A 254 13.52 -8.58 1.83
CA VAL A 254 12.50 -8.92 2.83
C VAL A 254 11.12 -8.51 2.34
N ALA A 255 10.98 -7.31 1.78
CA ALA A 255 9.72 -6.83 1.20
C ALA A 255 9.22 -7.78 0.09
N LEU A 256 10.12 -8.18 -0.82
CA LEU A 256 9.79 -9.10 -1.90
C LEU A 256 9.37 -10.48 -1.37
N LEU A 257 10.05 -11.00 -0.33
CA LEU A 257 9.67 -12.24 0.34
C LEU A 257 8.26 -12.15 0.93
N LEU A 258 7.97 -11.10 1.69
CA LEU A 258 6.66 -10.92 2.35
C LEU A 258 5.54 -10.77 1.32
N CYS A 259 5.73 -9.95 0.29
CA CYS A 259 4.75 -9.75 -0.78
C CYS A 259 4.53 -11.04 -1.59
N THR A 260 5.58 -11.80 -1.86
CA THR A 260 5.46 -13.07 -2.59
C THR A 260 4.66 -14.10 -1.79
N LYS A 261 4.88 -14.20 -0.49
CA LYS A 261 4.08 -15.07 0.39
C LYS A 261 2.60 -14.65 0.42
N ALA A 262 2.34 -13.34 0.55
CA ALA A 262 0.99 -12.81 0.55
C ALA A 262 0.29 -13.08 -0.79
N LEU A 263 0.98 -12.88 -1.91
CA LEU A 263 0.45 -13.14 -3.25
C LEU A 263 0.14 -14.63 -3.48
N SER A 264 1.04 -15.54 -3.07
CA SER A 264 0.79 -16.98 -3.20
C SER A 264 -0.42 -17.42 -2.38
N ALA A 265 -0.54 -16.91 -1.13
CA ALA A 265 -1.68 -17.21 -0.26
C ALA A 265 -3.00 -16.64 -0.82
N LEU A 266 -2.98 -15.41 -1.35
CA LEU A 266 -4.11 -14.77 -2.03
C LEU A 266 -4.60 -15.62 -3.21
N ARG A 267 -3.66 -16.25 -3.94
CA ARG A 267 -3.93 -17.19 -5.04
C ARG A 267 -4.26 -18.63 -4.58
N GLY A 268 -4.47 -18.84 -3.27
CA GLY A 268 -4.87 -20.12 -2.69
C GLY A 268 -3.77 -21.19 -2.63
N ARG A 269 -2.47 -20.80 -2.72
CA ARG A 269 -1.35 -21.73 -2.70
C ARG A 269 -0.59 -21.67 -1.37
N GLU A 270 -0.26 -22.83 -0.81
CA GLU A 270 0.49 -22.97 0.45
C GLU A 270 2.01 -22.72 0.29
N PHE A 271 2.47 -22.49 -0.92
CA PHE A 271 3.86 -22.25 -1.24
C PHE A 271 4.01 -21.16 -2.29
N ALA A 272 5.07 -20.39 -2.15
CA ALA A 272 5.45 -19.34 -3.08
C ALA A 272 6.31 -19.91 -4.23
N THR A 273 6.05 -19.43 -5.43
CA THR A 273 6.75 -19.83 -6.66
C THR A 273 7.63 -18.70 -7.20
N PRO A 274 8.60 -19.00 -8.09
CA PRO A 274 9.35 -17.96 -8.80
C PRO A 274 8.45 -17.02 -9.64
N ASP A 275 7.33 -17.51 -10.16
CA ASP A 275 6.39 -16.68 -10.91
C ASP A 275 5.73 -15.63 -10.02
N ASP A 276 5.38 -15.97 -8.76
CA ASP A 276 4.87 -14.99 -7.81
C ASP A 276 5.89 -13.88 -7.52
N VAL A 277 7.18 -14.25 -7.43
CA VAL A 277 8.27 -13.27 -7.28
C VAL A 277 8.30 -12.33 -8.48
N ARG A 278 8.18 -12.85 -9.69
CA ARG A 278 8.19 -12.05 -10.95
C ARG A 278 7.01 -11.11 -11.03
N ASP A 279 5.82 -11.58 -10.67
CA ASP A 279 4.58 -10.81 -10.75
C ASP A 279 4.61 -9.62 -9.80
N ILE A 280 5.15 -9.79 -8.57
CA ILE A 280 5.16 -8.74 -7.55
C ILE A 280 6.45 -7.89 -7.56
N ALA A 281 7.47 -8.27 -8.34
CA ALA A 281 8.76 -7.60 -8.31
C ALA A 281 8.69 -6.11 -8.67
N ARG A 282 7.91 -5.74 -9.71
CA ARG A 282 7.80 -4.35 -10.14
C ARG A 282 7.22 -3.45 -9.05
N PRO A 283 6.02 -3.69 -8.49
CA PRO A 283 5.48 -2.83 -7.44
C PRO A 283 6.34 -2.80 -6.17
N VAL A 284 7.11 -3.86 -5.87
CA VAL A 284 8.04 -3.87 -4.73
C VAL A 284 9.31 -3.07 -5.00
N LEU A 285 9.86 -3.10 -6.21
CA LEU A 285 11.20 -2.58 -6.50
C LEU A 285 11.21 -1.20 -7.15
N ARG A 286 10.14 -0.78 -7.87
CA ARG A 286 10.16 0.43 -8.71
C ARG A 286 10.50 1.72 -7.96
N HIS A 287 10.10 1.85 -6.71
CA HIS A 287 10.37 3.01 -5.85
C HIS A 287 11.67 2.89 -5.04
N ARG A 288 12.43 1.81 -5.26
CA ARG A 288 13.71 1.51 -4.60
C ARG A 288 14.90 1.57 -5.52
N LEU A 289 14.68 1.97 -6.78
CA LEU A 289 15.72 2.14 -7.78
C LEU A 289 15.81 3.61 -8.15
N SER A 290 17.04 4.15 -8.09
CA SER A 290 17.37 5.45 -8.62
C SER A 290 18.18 5.23 -9.90
N LEU A 291 17.69 5.76 -11.02
CA LEU A 291 18.34 5.60 -12.31
C LEU A 291 19.43 6.67 -12.50
N ARG A 292 20.33 6.42 -13.42
CA ARG A 292 21.29 7.42 -13.88
C ARG A 292 20.59 8.43 -14.79
N ALA A 293 20.96 9.71 -14.68
CA ALA A 293 20.34 10.76 -15.47
C ALA A 293 20.42 10.50 -16.99
N GLU A 294 21.54 9.95 -17.47
CA GLU A 294 21.70 9.58 -18.87
C GLU A 294 20.67 8.50 -19.30
N ALA A 295 20.45 7.50 -18.44
CA ALA A 295 19.48 6.44 -18.73
C ALA A 295 18.04 6.97 -18.74
N GLU A 296 17.69 7.89 -17.83
CA GLU A 296 16.37 8.55 -17.83
C GLU A 296 16.15 9.39 -19.08
N LEU A 297 17.17 10.12 -19.53
CA LEU A 297 17.11 10.89 -20.78
C LEU A 297 16.93 9.99 -22.01
N ASP A 298 17.49 8.77 -21.99
CA ASP A 298 17.30 7.74 -23.01
C ASP A 298 15.94 7.03 -22.90
N GLY A 299 15.08 7.43 -21.94
CA GLY A 299 13.72 6.88 -21.76
C GLY A 299 13.66 5.61 -20.92
N ALA A 300 14.74 5.25 -20.20
CA ALA A 300 14.69 4.12 -19.27
C ALA A 300 13.75 4.43 -18.09
N THR A 301 12.99 3.41 -17.67
CA THR A 301 12.13 3.48 -16.48
C THR A 301 12.53 2.41 -15.47
N PRO A 302 12.25 2.59 -14.18
CA PRO A 302 12.50 1.55 -13.18
C PRO A 302 11.86 0.22 -13.56
N ASP A 303 10.64 0.23 -14.09
CA ASP A 303 9.91 -0.99 -14.50
C ASP A 303 10.57 -1.69 -15.69
N ALA A 304 11.13 -0.95 -16.66
CA ALA A 304 11.88 -1.52 -17.77
C ALA A 304 13.17 -2.19 -17.27
N VAL A 305 13.90 -1.53 -16.36
CA VAL A 305 15.11 -2.09 -15.72
C VAL A 305 14.80 -3.36 -14.93
N ILE A 306 13.73 -3.36 -14.13
CA ILE A 306 13.31 -4.55 -13.38
C ILE A 306 12.95 -5.68 -14.35
N THR A 307 12.28 -5.37 -15.45
CA THR A 307 11.91 -6.37 -16.47
C THR A 307 13.15 -7.01 -17.10
N ASP A 308 14.17 -6.22 -17.44
CA ASP A 308 15.44 -6.72 -17.96
C ASP A 308 16.16 -7.63 -16.96
N ILE A 309 16.21 -7.23 -15.68
CA ILE A 309 16.77 -8.05 -14.60
C ILE A 309 16.04 -9.39 -14.50
N LEU A 310 14.70 -9.39 -14.51
CA LEU A 310 13.89 -10.61 -14.41
C LEU A 310 14.07 -11.56 -15.60
N GLN A 311 14.48 -11.05 -16.76
CA GLN A 311 14.81 -11.89 -17.93
C GLN A 311 16.21 -12.49 -17.85
N THR A 312 17.14 -11.84 -17.14
CA THR A 312 18.54 -12.26 -17.05
C THR A 312 18.86 -13.17 -15.87
N VAL A 313 18.05 -13.14 -14.80
CA VAL A 313 18.24 -14.00 -13.63
C VAL A 313 17.65 -15.39 -13.86
N GLU A 314 18.45 -16.42 -13.63
CA GLU A 314 18.04 -17.81 -13.81
C GLU A 314 16.93 -18.19 -12.83
N VAL A 315 15.83 -18.72 -13.36
CA VAL A 315 14.69 -19.19 -12.56
C VAL A 315 15.03 -20.53 -11.92
N PRO A 316 14.89 -20.67 -10.58
CA PRO A 316 15.13 -21.94 -9.92
C PRO A 316 14.13 -23.00 -10.40
N ARG A 317 14.65 -24.23 -10.58
CA ARG A 317 13.86 -25.41 -10.97
C ARG A 317 13.19 -26.06 -9.77
#